data_66db8373423983f81508514e642e7a34
#
_entry.id   66db8373423983f81508514e642e7a34
#
_cell.length_a   1.000
_cell.length_b   1.000
_cell.length_c   1.000
_cell.angle_alpha   90.00
_cell.angle_beta   90.00
_cell.angle_gamma   90.00
#
_symmetry.space_group_name_H-M   'P 1'
#
loop_
_entity.id
_entity.type
_entity.pdbx_description
1 polymer ?
#
loop_
_entity_poly.entity_id
_entity_poly.type
_entity_poly.pdbx_seq_one_letter_code
_entity_poly.pdbx_strand_id
1 'polypeptide(L)'
;MGRYLGKRLISTIPLLLVISFVVFMFIHMIPGDPARLVAGQDATKEDVSVVREQLGLDEPLLVQYGKYMKGLFTGDLGNSIKNGKTVAETIAPRLKPTIMLTFSSMIWAAIIGIAIGIIAAVFHGRILDYVGMIIAIAGISVPSFWLGLELIQLFSVSLGWLPTSGLETWKSYILPSLTMGAGIMAVLARFSRSSMLETMREDYVRTARAKGLSESLVVMRHAFKNSLIEIVTVAGLQIGGLLSGSVMAETVFSIPGLGRLLVDSIQMRDYKVVQALLLFFATEYILINLIVDVLYGVINPRVRYE
;
A
#
# COMPACT_ATOMS: atom_id res chain seq x y z
N MET A 1 1.02 3.61 -27.33
CA MET A 1 0.72 4.14 -25.97
C MET A 1 -0.77 4.39 -25.75
N GLY A 2 -1.43 5.26 -26.52
CA GLY A 2 -2.87 5.58 -26.28
C GLY A 2 -3.78 4.36 -26.32
N ARG A 3 -3.59 3.46 -27.26
CA ARG A 3 -4.41 2.22 -27.37
C ARG A 3 -4.17 1.25 -26.19
N TYR A 4 -2.93 1.13 -25.75
CA TYR A 4 -2.57 0.33 -24.57
C TYR A 4 -3.22 0.89 -23.30
N LEU A 5 -3.07 2.20 -23.06
CA LEU A 5 -3.69 2.91 -21.93
C LEU A 5 -5.22 2.80 -21.98
N GLY A 6 -5.83 3.00 -23.16
CA GLY A 6 -7.28 2.85 -23.33
C GLY A 6 -7.76 1.45 -22.98
N LYS A 7 -7.05 0.40 -23.45
CA LYS A 7 -7.39 -1.00 -23.13
C LYS A 7 -7.28 -1.28 -21.62
N ARG A 8 -6.24 -0.77 -20.96
CA ARG A 8 -6.01 -0.92 -19.51
C ARG A 8 -7.09 -0.18 -18.71
N LEU A 9 -7.41 1.07 -19.06
CA LEU A 9 -8.50 1.83 -18.42
C LEU A 9 -9.85 1.14 -18.57
N ILE A 10 -10.16 0.63 -19.77
CA ILE A 10 -11.42 -0.09 -20.00
C ILE A 10 -11.47 -1.37 -19.18
N SER A 11 -10.37 -2.12 -19.07
CA SER A 11 -10.32 -3.34 -18.26
C SER A 11 -10.41 -3.08 -16.74
N THR A 12 -10.10 -1.87 -16.28
CA THR A 12 -10.22 -1.46 -14.89
C THR A 12 -11.70 -1.25 -14.46
N ILE A 13 -12.56 -0.82 -15.39
CA ILE A 13 -13.97 -0.55 -15.08
C ILE A 13 -14.72 -1.80 -14.59
N PRO A 14 -14.70 -2.95 -15.30
CA PRO A 14 -15.34 -4.17 -14.79
C PRO A 14 -14.78 -4.61 -13.43
N LEU A 15 -13.48 -4.46 -13.22
CA LEU A 15 -12.84 -4.81 -11.94
C LEU A 15 -13.38 -3.93 -10.80
N LEU A 16 -13.47 -2.61 -10.99
CA LEU A 16 -14.05 -1.70 -10.01
C LEU A 16 -15.52 -1.99 -9.72
N LEU A 17 -16.31 -2.37 -10.75
CA LEU A 17 -17.69 -2.78 -10.57
C LEU A 17 -17.81 -4.05 -9.74
N VAL A 18 -16.99 -5.07 -10.01
CA VAL A 18 -16.96 -6.30 -9.21
C VAL A 18 -16.56 -6.00 -7.77
N ILE A 19 -15.50 -5.21 -7.55
CA ILE A 19 -15.05 -4.84 -6.21
C ILE A 19 -16.13 -4.04 -5.46
N SER A 20 -16.76 -3.06 -6.11
CA SER A 20 -17.83 -2.27 -5.49
C SER A 20 -19.02 -3.15 -5.08
N PHE A 21 -19.37 -4.15 -5.90
CA PHE A 21 -20.42 -5.11 -5.58
C PHE A 21 -20.01 -6.02 -4.41
N VAL A 22 -18.78 -6.53 -4.40
CA VAL A 22 -18.27 -7.36 -3.30
C VAL A 22 -18.25 -6.57 -1.99
N VAL A 23 -17.74 -5.32 -2.02
CA VAL A 23 -17.71 -4.43 -0.85
C VAL A 23 -19.13 -4.09 -0.37
N PHE A 24 -20.07 -3.89 -1.30
CA PHE A 24 -21.49 -3.70 -0.95
C PHE A 24 -22.06 -4.95 -0.28
N MET A 25 -21.82 -6.13 -0.84
CA MET A 25 -22.32 -7.41 -0.29
C MET A 25 -21.69 -7.71 1.09
N PHE A 26 -20.44 -7.29 1.34
CA PHE A 26 -19.74 -7.56 2.59
C PHE A 26 -20.54 -7.08 3.81
N ILE A 27 -21.21 -5.93 3.72
CA ILE A 27 -22.07 -5.41 4.81
C ILE A 27 -23.25 -6.34 5.10
N HIS A 28 -23.84 -6.91 4.05
CA HIS A 28 -24.99 -7.79 4.19
C HIS A 28 -24.61 -9.17 4.76
N MET A 29 -23.31 -9.51 4.75
CA MET A 29 -22.79 -10.76 5.31
C MET A 29 -22.36 -10.62 6.78
N ILE A 30 -22.21 -9.39 7.29
CA ILE A 30 -21.81 -9.18 8.69
C ILE A 30 -23.00 -9.48 9.60
N PRO A 31 -22.85 -10.36 10.63
CA PRO A 31 -23.93 -10.68 11.54
C PRO A 31 -24.34 -9.45 12.36
N GLY A 32 -25.63 -9.11 12.31
CA GLY A 32 -26.24 -7.97 12.99
C GLY A 32 -27.17 -7.18 12.09
N ASP A 33 -28.09 -6.45 12.71
CA ASP A 33 -29.01 -5.57 12.00
C ASP A 33 -28.45 -4.13 11.94
N PRO A 34 -28.08 -3.62 10.75
CA PRO A 34 -27.58 -2.25 10.62
C PRO A 34 -28.56 -1.20 11.17
N ALA A 35 -29.87 -1.41 11.01
CA ALA A 35 -30.88 -0.49 11.53
C ALA A 35 -30.85 -0.42 13.06
N ARG A 36 -30.67 -1.54 13.73
CA ARG A 36 -30.57 -1.58 15.19
C ARG A 36 -29.32 -0.89 15.74
N LEU A 37 -28.23 -0.95 14.96
CA LEU A 37 -26.97 -0.26 15.33
C LEU A 37 -27.10 1.26 15.26
N VAL A 38 -27.84 1.75 14.26
CA VAL A 38 -28.11 3.19 14.08
C VAL A 38 -29.14 3.68 15.10
N ALA A 39 -30.21 2.91 15.32
CA ALA A 39 -31.26 3.24 16.29
C ALA A 39 -30.76 3.24 17.74
N GLY A 40 -29.73 2.44 18.06
CA GLY A 40 -29.17 2.31 19.40
C GLY A 40 -29.65 1.04 20.13
N GLN A 41 -28.95 0.69 21.23
CA GLN A 41 -29.22 -0.55 21.97
C GLN A 41 -30.59 -0.54 22.67
N ASP A 42 -31.02 0.64 23.13
CA ASP A 42 -32.27 0.84 23.87
C ASP A 42 -33.48 1.17 22.97
N ALA A 43 -33.27 1.18 21.62
CA ALA A 43 -34.31 1.49 20.66
C ALA A 43 -35.44 0.45 20.67
N THR A 44 -36.68 0.92 20.56
CA THR A 44 -37.86 0.07 20.42
C THR A 44 -37.88 -0.62 19.07
N LYS A 45 -38.74 -1.63 18.88
CA LYS A 45 -38.89 -2.27 17.56
C LYS A 45 -39.39 -1.30 16.50
N GLU A 46 -40.25 -0.36 16.92
CA GLU A 46 -40.79 0.72 16.11
C GLU A 46 -39.67 1.67 15.62
N ASP A 47 -38.80 2.09 16.50
CA ASP A 47 -37.63 2.95 16.15
C ASP A 47 -36.73 2.25 15.14
N VAL A 48 -36.42 0.97 15.35
CA VAL A 48 -35.63 0.17 14.44
C VAL A 48 -36.30 0.03 13.07
N SER A 49 -37.63 -0.11 13.02
CA SER A 49 -38.36 -0.20 11.73
C SER A 49 -38.30 1.11 10.95
N VAL A 50 -38.42 2.26 11.63
CA VAL A 50 -38.28 3.59 11.00
C VAL A 50 -36.89 3.79 10.44
N VAL A 51 -35.84 3.44 11.20
CA VAL A 51 -34.45 3.54 10.73
C VAL A 51 -34.19 2.59 9.55
N ARG A 52 -34.77 1.39 9.58
CA ARG A 52 -34.64 0.39 8.51
C ARG A 52 -35.22 0.92 7.21
N GLU A 53 -36.41 1.53 7.27
CA GLU A 53 -37.06 2.18 6.10
C GLU A 53 -36.21 3.38 5.61
N GLN A 54 -35.75 4.24 6.51
CA GLN A 54 -34.85 5.38 6.15
C GLN A 54 -33.57 4.96 5.46
N LEU A 55 -32.99 3.85 5.87
CA LEU A 55 -31.78 3.29 5.27
C LEU A 55 -32.07 2.49 4.00
N GLY A 56 -33.37 2.25 3.67
CA GLY A 56 -33.78 1.48 2.51
C GLY A 56 -33.38 0.01 2.58
N LEU A 57 -33.26 -0.56 3.78
CA LEU A 57 -32.79 -1.95 3.99
C LEU A 57 -33.86 -2.99 3.60
N ASP A 58 -35.09 -2.60 3.47
CA ASP A 58 -36.21 -3.46 3.04
C ASP A 58 -36.34 -3.50 1.50
N GLU A 59 -35.58 -2.68 0.79
CA GLU A 59 -35.60 -2.68 -0.67
C GLU A 59 -34.86 -3.88 -1.26
N PRO A 60 -35.17 -4.31 -2.49
CA PRO A 60 -34.40 -5.35 -3.18
C PRO A 60 -32.92 -4.98 -3.27
N LEU A 61 -32.02 -5.95 -3.08
CA LEU A 61 -30.56 -5.74 -3.05
C LEU A 61 -30.02 -4.98 -4.26
N LEU A 62 -30.59 -5.20 -5.45
CA LEU A 62 -30.18 -4.49 -6.65
C LEU A 62 -30.52 -3.00 -6.59
N VAL A 63 -31.65 -2.64 -5.96
CA VAL A 63 -32.04 -1.24 -5.77
C VAL A 63 -31.10 -0.56 -4.75
N GLN A 64 -30.81 -1.25 -3.65
CA GLN A 64 -29.83 -0.77 -2.67
C GLN A 64 -28.44 -0.57 -3.30
N TYR A 65 -27.98 -1.52 -4.12
CA TYR A 65 -26.72 -1.39 -4.86
C TYR A 65 -26.76 -0.22 -5.85
N GLY A 66 -27.86 -0.04 -6.57
CA GLY A 66 -28.04 1.12 -7.45
C GLY A 66 -27.95 2.46 -6.73
N LYS A 67 -28.55 2.58 -5.53
CA LYS A 67 -28.43 3.77 -4.67
C LYS A 67 -27.02 3.99 -4.19
N TYR A 68 -26.33 2.91 -3.77
CA TYR A 68 -24.92 2.94 -3.37
C TYR A 68 -24.04 3.44 -4.53
N MET A 69 -24.19 2.89 -5.72
CA MET A 69 -23.46 3.33 -6.92
C MET A 69 -23.73 4.78 -7.26
N LYS A 70 -24.99 5.22 -7.19
CA LYS A 70 -25.35 6.63 -7.38
C LYS A 70 -24.62 7.53 -6.39
N GLY A 71 -24.60 7.15 -5.10
CA GLY A 71 -23.86 7.88 -4.06
C GLY A 71 -22.37 7.99 -4.37
N LEU A 72 -21.74 6.89 -4.83
CA LEU A 72 -20.32 6.92 -5.24
C LEU A 72 -20.06 7.92 -6.38
N PHE A 73 -20.91 7.98 -7.39
CA PHE A 73 -20.73 8.90 -8.51
C PHE A 73 -21.05 10.36 -8.17
N THR A 74 -21.92 10.61 -7.18
CA THR A 74 -22.25 11.97 -6.72
C THR A 74 -21.34 12.45 -5.59
N GLY A 75 -20.43 11.59 -5.07
CA GLY A 75 -19.58 11.90 -3.95
C GLY A 75 -20.27 11.82 -2.57
N ASP A 76 -21.52 11.37 -2.54
CA ASP A 76 -22.28 11.13 -1.31
C ASP A 76 -22.01 9.71 -0.81
N LEU A 77 -21.03 9.58 0.06
CA LEU A 77 -20.66 8.31 0.70
C LEU A 77 -21.48 8.02 1.96
N GLY A 78 -22.41 8.91 2.31
CA GLY A 78 -23.23 8.84 3.53
C GLY A 78 -22.49 9.36 4.76
N ASN A 79 -23.08 9.09 5.93
CA ASN A 79 -22.57 9.56 7.23
C ASN A 79 -22.05 8.40 8.07
N SER A 80 -21.00 8.68 8.85
CA SER A 80 -20.48 7.79 9.89
C SER A 80 -21.53 7.62 11.01
N ILE A 81 -21.79 6.39 11.39
CA ILE A 81 -22.68 6.06 12.52
C ILE A 81 -22.08 6.53 13.83
N LYS A 82 -20.74 6.51 13.94
CA LYS A 82 -20.01 6.84 15.15
C LYS A 82 -20.06 8.32 15.53
N ASN A 83 -19.82 9.21 14.55
CA ASN A 83 -19.59 10.63 14.80
C ASN A 83 -20.59 11.55 14.10
N GLY A 84 -21.52 11.01 13.30
CA GLY A 84 -22.54 11.76 12.55
C GLY A 84 -21.98 12.62 11.39
N LYS A 85 -20.66 12.69 11.22
CA LYS A 85 -20.02 13.44 10.13
C LYS A 85 -20.11 12.68 8.82
N THR A 86 -19.96 13.38 7.71
CA THR A 86 -19.85 12.70 6.42
C THR A 86 -18.64 11.77 6.40
N VAL A 87 -18.73 10.69 5.64
CA VAL A 87 -17.63 9.74 5.45
C VAL A 87 -16.41 10.46 4.88
N ALA A 88 -16.61 11.40 3.96
CA ALA A 88 -15.52 12.20 3.39
C ALA A 88 -14.78 13.04 4.45
N GLU A 89 -15.50 13.73 5.34
CA GLU A 89 -14.90 14.48 6.46
C GLU A 89 -14.18 13.58 7.47
N THR A 90 -14.59 12.33 7.58
CA THR A 90 -13.96 11.34 8.48
C THR A 90 -12.66 10.79 7.88
N ILE A 91 -12.61 10.60 6.56
CA ILE A 91 -11.47 10.04 5.82
C ILE A 91 -10.41 11.10 5.52
N ALA A 92 -10.79 12.29 5.04
CA ALA A 92 -9.88 13.29 4.51
C ALA A 92 -8.70 13.67 5.45
N PRO A 93 -8.88 13.89 6.76
CA PRO A 93 -7.78 14.21 7.66
C PRO A 93 -6.75 13.08 7.82
N ARG A 94 -7.15 11.84 7.52
CA ARG A 94 -6.34 10.62 7.73
C ARG A 94 -5.53 10.21 6.49
N LEU A 95 -5.81 10.82 5.33
CA LEU A 95 -5.06 10.60 4.10
C LEU A 95 -3.60 11.01 4.24
N LYS A 96 -3.35 12.22 4.73
CA LYS A 96 -1.99 12.77 4.85
C LYS A 96 -1.06 11.89 5.69
N PRO A 97 -1.42 11.45 6.90
CA PRO A 97 -0.60 10.51 7.69
C PRO A 97 -0.23 9.24 6.92
N THR A 98 -1.21 8.56 6.33
CA THR A 98 -0.98 7.32 5.58
C THR A 98 -0.07 7.54 4.37
N ILE A 99 -0.31 8.60 3.59
CA ILE A 99 0.52 8.95 2.42
C ILE A 99 1.96 9.24 2.85
N MET A 100 2.17 10.08 3.87
CA MET A 100 3.51 10.41 4.35
C MET A 100 4.25 9.18 4.88
N LEU A 101 3.56 8.31 5.60
CA LEU A 101 4.12 7.06 6.10
C LEU A 101 4.53 6.14 4.94
N THR A 102 3.68 5.97 3.94
CA THR A 102 3.96 5.18 2.74
C THR A 102 5.19 5.68 1.99
N PHE A 103 5.23 6.98 1.69
CA PHE A 103 6.36 7.56 0.97
C PHE A 103 7.66 7.50 1.78
N SER A 104 7.64 7.81 3.07
CA SER A 104 8.82 7.70 3.91
C SER A 104 9.34 6.26 3.96
N SER A 105 8.45 5.27 4.11
CA SER A 105 8.79 3.85 4.08
C SER A 105 9.42 3.43 2.75
N MET A 106 8.81 3.86 1.63
CA MET A 106 9.28 3.50 0.30
C MET A 106 10.64 4.12 -0.03
N ILE A 107 10.87 5.39 0.32
CA ILE A 107 12.10 6.11 -0.02
C ILE A 107 13.32 5.43 0.61
N TRP A 108 13.31 5.23 1.93
CA TRP A 108 14.47 4.61 2.58
C TRP A 108 14.64 3.14 2.18
N ALA A 109 13.51 2.40 2.05
CA ALA A 109 13.55 0.99 1.65
C ALA A 109 14.13 0.83 0.24
N ALA A 110 13.77 1.71 -0.69
CA ALA A 110 14.32 1.72 -2.03
C ALA A 110 15.82 2.07 -2.03
N ILE A 111 16.21 3.13 -1.34
CA ILE A 111 17.62 3.55 -1.29
C ILE A 111 18.50 2.43 -0.71
N ILE A 112 18.14 1.91 0.47
CA ILE A 112 18.95 0.91 1.15
C ILE A 112 18.85 -0.45 0.46
N GLY A 113 17.65 -0.87 0.05
CA GLY A 113 17.45 -2.16 -0.61
C GLY A 113 18.19 -2.24 -1.95
N ILE A 114 18.08 -1.21 -2.78
CA ILE A 114 18.81 -1.16 -4.07
C ILE A 114 20.32 -1.14 -3.82
N ALA A 115 20.79 -0.36 -2.87
CA ALA A 115 22.23 -0.31 -2.53
C ALA A 115 22.76 -1.68 -2.09
N ILE A 116 22.06 -2.37 -1.18
CA ILE A 116 22.40 -3.74 -0.75
C ILE A 116 22.41 -4.68 -1.97
N GLY A 117 21.40 -4.62 -2.85
CA GLY A 117 21.33 -5.46 -4.03
C GLY A 117 22.49 -5.24 -5.01
N ILE A 118 22.86 -3.98 -5.28
CA ILE A 118 24.02 -3.63 -6.13
C ILE A 118 25.32 -4.16 -5.51
N ILE A 119 25.54 -3.89 -4.21
CA ILE A 119 26.76 -4.35 -3.50
C ILE A 119 26.84 -5.88 -3.54
N ALA A 120 25.74 -6.57 -3.25
CA ALA A 120 25.68 -8.03 -3.29
C ALA A 120 25.97 -8.60 -4.70
N ALA A 121 25.48 -7.93 -5.76
CA ALA A 121 25.75 -8.34 -7.14
C ALA A 121 27.22 -8.12 -7.55
N VAL A 122 27.80 -6.97 -7.21
CA VAL A 122 29.20 -6.63 -7.52
C VAL A 122 30.17 -7.57 -6.81
N PHE A 123 29.88 -7.89 -5.55
CA PHE A 123 30.69 -8.81 -4.72
C PHE A 123 30.12 -10.23 -4.70
N HIS A 124 29.50 -10.66 -5.81
CA HIS A 124 28.87 -11.97 -5.91
C HIS A 124 29.76 -13.12 -5.45
N GLY A 125 29.23 -13.99 -4.60
CA GLY A 125 29.92 -15.14 -4.01
C GLY A 125 30.91 -14.77 -2.91
N ARG A 126 31.01 -13.50 -2.49
CA ARG A 126 31.84 -13.03 -1.38
C ARG A 126 31.01 -12.76 -0.12
N ILE A 127 31.67 -12.50 1.00
CA ILE A 127 31.03 -12.24 2.31
C ILE A 127 29.96 -11.14 2.23
N LEU A 128 30.23 -10.04 1.50
CA LEU A 128 29.27 -8.94 1.36
C LEU A 128 27.97 -9.36 0.66
N ASP A 129 28.05 -10.29 -0.30
CA ASP A 129 26.86 -10.88 -0.92
C ASP A 129 26.03 -11.67 0.09
N TYR A 130 26.67 -12.57 0.82
CA TYR A 130 25.98 -13.39 1.83
C TYR A 130 25.37 -12.56 2.95
N VAL A 131 26.13 -11.61 3.50
CA VAL A 131 25.64 -10.71 4.57
C VAL A 131 24.45 -9.88 4.08
N GLY A 132 24.56 -9.27 2.89
CA GLY A 132 23.46 -8.50 2.31
C GLY A 132 22.19 -9.34 2.11
N MET A 133 22.32 -10.58 1.65
CA MET A 133 21.17 -11.48 1.46
C MET A 133 20.61 -12.00 2.79
N ILE A 134 21.43 -12.24 3.80
CA ILE A 134 20.95 -12.59 5.15
C ILE A 134 20.13 -11.44 5.74
N ILE A 135 20.61 -10.20 5.64
CA ILE A 135 19.85 -9.01 6.08
C ILE A 135 18.52 -8.90 5.33
N ALA A 136 18.54 -9.12 4.01
CA ALA A 136 17.35 -9.09 3.20
C ALA A 136 16.35 -10.20 3.62
N ILE A 137 16.81 -11.43 3.81
CA ILE A 137 15.94 -12.54 4.24
C ILE A 137 15.38 -12.28 5.65
N ALA A 138 16.19 -11.78 6.58
CA ALA A 138 15.72 -11.41 7.91
C ALA A 138 14.59 -10.37 7.85
N GLY A 139 14.69 -9.36 6.98
CA GLY A 139 13.67 -8.33 6.80
C GLY A 139 12.31 -8.85 6.30
N ILE A 140 12.28 -9.98 5.57
CA ILE A 140 11.03 -10.62 5.14
C ILE A 140 10.50 -11.59 6.21
N SER A 141 11.40 -12.25 6.94
CA SER A 141 11.04 -13.32 7.88
C SER A 141 10.45 -12.79 9.19
N VAL A 142 10.80 -11.57 9.57
CA VAL A 142 10.33 -10.95 10.80
C VAL A 142 8.94 -10.35 10.61
N PRO A 143 7.93 -10.73 11.43
CA PRO A 143 6.62 -10.10 11.37
C PRO A 143 6.71 -8.59 11.64
N SER A 144 6.10 -7.77 10.79
CA SER A 144 6.21 -6.31 10.88
C SER A 144 5.75 -5.74 12.22
N PHE A 145 4.64 -6.26 12.80
CA PHE A 145 4.16 -5.80 14.10
C PHE A 145 5.18 -6.08 15.22
N TRP A 146 5.83 -7.26 15.20
CA TRP A 146 6.85 -7.61 16.19
C TRP A 146 8.08 -6.71 16.04
N LEU A 147 8.55 -6.49 14.81
CA LEU A 147 9.63 -5.54 14.54
C LEU A 147 9.28 -4.13 15.07
N GLY A 148 8.05 -3.67 14.86
CA GLY A 148 7.59 -2.38 15.38
C GLY A 148 7.67 -2.29 16.91
N LEU A 149 7.23 -3.33 17.61
CA LEU A 149 7.30 -3.38 19.08
C LEU A 149 8.74 -3.39 19.59
N GLU A 150 9.63 -4.17 18.96
CA GLU A 150 11.06 -4.20 19.32
C GLU A 150 11.74 -2.85 19.07
N LEU A 151 11.42 -2.18 17.94
CA LEU A 151 11.94 -0.84 17.67
C LEU A 151 11.44 0.20 18.69
N ILE A 152 10.17 0.14 19.11
CA ILE A 152 9.65 0.98 20.19
C ILE A 152 10.40 0.69 21.49
N GLN A 153 10.54 -0.60 21.88
CA GLN A 153 11.23 -1.00 23.10
C GLN A 153 12.66 -0.47 23.12
N LEU A 154 13.39 -0.63 22.02
CA LEU A 154 14.79 -0.22 21.96
C LEU A 154 14.95 1.31 21.86
N PHE A 155 14.35 1.95 20.85
CA PHE A 155 14.64 3.34 20.52
C PHE A 155 13.79 4.34 21.30
N SER A 156 12.61 3.97 21.74
CA SER A 156 11.73 4.90 22.47
C SER A 156 11.82 4.68 23.96
N VAL A 157 11.71 3.42 24.44
CA VAL A 157 11.67 3.12 25.87
C VAL A 157 13.05 3.08 26.47
N SER A 158 13.99 2.27 25.89
CA SER A 158 15.31 2.06 26.50
C SER A 158 16.25 3.24 26.24
N LEU A 159 16.27 3.78 25.01
CA LEU A 159 17.19 4.85 24.62
C LEU A 159 16.59 6.26 24.71
N GLY A 160 15.25 6.40 24.68
CA GLY A 160 14.58 7.70 24.74
C GLY A 160 14.83 8.61 23.51
N TRP A 161 15.25 8.05 22.37
CA TRP A 161 15.65 8.84 21.19
C TRP A 161 14.48 9.26 20.31
N LEU A 162 13.46 8.41 20.21
CA LEU A 162 12.33 8.56 19.31
C LEU A 162 11.01 8.41 20.07
N PRO A 163 9.92 9.06 19.59
CA PRO A 163 8.61 8.94 20.23
C PRO A 163 8.03 7.52 20.04
N THR A 164 7.25 7.07 21.01
CA THR A 164 6.59 5.76 21.00
C THR A 164 5.38 5.73 20.06
N SER A 165 4.69 6.87 19.92
CA SER A 165 3.39 6.96 19.22
C SER A 165 3.05 8.39 18.81
N GLY A 166 2.00 8.54 18.00
CA GLY A 166 1.47 9.85 17.58
C GLY A 166 2.20 10.42 16.36
N LEU A 167 1.90 11.70 16.02
CA LEU A 167 2.42 12.40 14.85
C LEU A 167 2.85 13.84 15.16
N GLU A 168 3.32 14.10 16.37
CA GLU A 168 3.65 15.47 16.81
C GLU A 168 4.85 16.04 16.05
N THR A 169 5.79 15.19 15.65
CA THR A 169 7.03 15.60 14.99
C THR A 169 7.36 14.69 13.79
N TRP A 170 8.27 15.13 12.93
CA TRP A 170 8.81 14.30 11.85
C TRP A 170 9.48 13.03 12.36
N LYS A 171 10.03 13.04 13.58
CA LYS A 171 10.63 11.85 14.23
C LYS A 171 9.61 10.74 14.46
N SER A 172 8.34 11.07 14.58
CA SER A 172 7.26 10.10 14.77
C SER A 172 7.06 9.18 13.56
N TYR A 173 7.57 9.56 12.37
CA TYR A 173 7.51 8.70 11.18
C TYR A 173 8.67 7.72 11.07
N ILE A 174 9.77 7.88 11.83
CA ILE A 174 10.99 7.07 11.67
C ILE A 174 10.70 5.59 11.97
N LEU A 175 10.28 5.26 13.18
CA LEU A 175 10.06 3.86 13.57
C LEU A 175 8.94 3.18 12.75
N PRO A 176 7.77 3.81 12.53
CA PRO A 176 6.74 3.23 11.69
C PRO A 176 7.22 2.99 10.25
N SER A 177 7.96 3.94 9.67
CA SER A 177 8.49 3.77 8.31
C SER A 177 9.52 2.66 8.23
N LEU A 178 10.41 2.51 9.23
CA LEU A 178 11.36 1.41 9.31
C LEU A 178 10.63 0.06 9.39
N THR A 179 9.59 -0.01 10.20
CA THR A 179 8.76 -1.20 10.35
C THR A 179 8.12 -1.63 9.04
N MET A 180 7.48 -0.69 8.32
CA MET A 180 6.82 -0.98 7.06
C MET A 180 7.80 -1.26 5.92
N GLY A 181 8.86 -0.50 5.85
CA GLY A 181 9.82 -0.57 4.77
C GLY A 181 10.77 -1.75 4.83
N ALA A 182 10.92 -2.42 5.99
CA ALA A 182 11.89 -3.52 6.15
C ALA A 182 11.66 -4.68 5.16
N GLY A 183 10.42 -5.13 5.01
CA GLY A 183 10.07 -6.16 4.05
C GLY A 183 10.29 -5.72 2.59
N ILE A 184 9.99 -4.46 2.28
CA ILE A 184 10.18 -3.89 0.94
C ILE A 184 11.67 -3.74 0.60
N MET A 185 12.45 -3.23 1.54
CA MET A 185 13.91 -3.17 1.42
C MET A 185 14.48 -4.54 1.05
N ALA A 186 14.02 -5.59 1.71
CA ALA A 186 14.44 -6.95 1.47
C ALA A 186 14.04 -7.47 0.07
N VAL A 187 12.81 -7.19 -0.37
CA VAL A 187 12.35 -7.52 -1.73
C VAL A 187 13.20 -6.78 -2.76
N LEU A 188 13.38 -5.47 -2.60
CA LEU A 188 14.17 -4.65 -3.53
C LEU A 188 15.65 -5.06 -3.55
N ALA A 189 16.25 -5.40 -2.41
CA ALA A 189 17.63 -5.89 -2.36
C ALA A 189 17.81 -7.17 -3.18
N ARG A 190 16.90 -8.12 -3.02
CA ARG A 190 16.95 -9.39 -3.73
C ARG A 190 16.71 -9.23 -5.24
N PHE A 191 15.71 -8.43 -5.63
CA PHE A 191 15.44 -8.16 -7.03
C PHE A 191 16.56 -7.36 -7.68
N SER A 192 17.08 -6.32 -7.03
CA SER A 192 18.19 -5.53 -7.54
C SER A 192 19.44 -6.39 -7.75
N ARG A 193 19.73 -7.30 -6.81
CA ARG A 193 20.83 -8.26 -6.96
C ARG A 193 20.63 -9.17 -8.18
N SER A 194 19.46 -9.75 -8.34
CA SER A 194 19.16 -10.67 -9.45
C SER A 194 19.27 -9.97 -10.80
N SER A 195 18.61 -8.84 -10.96
CA SER A 195 18.62 -8.04 -12.19
C SER A 195 20.01 -7.51 -12.56
N MET A 196 20.78 -7.08 -11.54
CA MET A 196 22.18 -6.68 -11.72
C MET A 196 23.06 -7.83 -12.19
N LEU A 197 22.95 -9.02 -11.58
CA LEU A 197 23.73 -10.20 -11.98
C LEU A 197 23.42 -10.63 -13.40
N GLU A 198 22.16 -10.59 -13.82
CA GLU A 198 21.74 -10.89 -15.18
C GLU A 198 22.34 -9.89 -16.17
N THR A 199 22.13 -8.60 -15.90
CA THR A 199 22.65 -7.50 -16.74
C THR A 199 24.17 -7.51 -16.86
N MET A 200 24.90 -7.83 -15.78
CA MET A 200 26.36 -7.87 -15.76
C MET A 200 26.96 -8.99 -16.65
N ARG A 201 26.15 -9.99 -17.05
CA ARG A 201 26.56 -11.08 -17.95
C ARG A 201 26.32 -10.76 -19.42
N GLU A 202 25.61 -9.69 -19.74
CA GLU A 202 25.28 -9.28 -21.09
C GLU A 202 26.52 -8.88 -21.92
N ASP A 203 26.48 -9.16 -23.23
CA ASP A 203 27.63 -8.94 -24.14
C ASP A 203 28.05 -7.47 -24.27
N TYR A 204 27.10 -6.52 -24.15
CA TYR A 204 27.44 -5.09 -24.19
C TYR A 204 28.22 -4.66 -22.94
N VAL A 205 28.02 -5.32 -21.77
CA VAL A 205 28.80 -5.06 -20.54
C VAL A 205 30.19 -5.63 -20.70
N ARG A 206 30.34 -6.82 -21.30
CA ARG A 206 31.65 -7.39 -21.64
C ARG A 206 32.40 -6.48 -22.61
N THR A 207 31.72 -5.95 -23.62
CA THR A 207 32.31 -5.00 -24.56
C THR A 207 32.79 -3.72 -23.89
N ALA A 208 32.03 -3.19 -22.93
CA ALA A 208 32.41 -2.01 -22.15
C ALA A 208 33.71 -2.25 -21.36
N ARG A 209 33.84 -3.44 -20.74
CA ARG A 209 35.09 -3.84 -20.05
C ARG A 209 36.27 -3.98 -21.04
N ALA A 210 36.05 -4.60 -22.22
CA ALA A 210 37.07 -4.77 -23.23
C ALA A 210 37.59 -3.43 -23.78
N LYS A 211 36.76 -2.37 -23.76
CA LYS A 211 37.14 -1.00 -24.10
C LYS A 211 37.95 -0.27 -22.99
N GLY A 212 38.26 -0.94 -21.88
CA GLY A 212 39.09 -0.38 -20.81
C GLY A 212 38.34 0.58 -19.86
N LEU A 213 37.00 0.56 -19.85
CA LEU A 213 36.25 1.37 -18.91
C LEU A 213 36.45 0.87 -17.46
N SER A 214 36.51 1.80 -16.51
CA SER A 214 36.61 1.44 -15.08
C SER A 214 35.39 0.63 -14.63
N GLU A 215 35.60 -0.34 -13.72
CA GLU A 215 34.51 -1.22 -13.24
C GLU A 215 33.35 -0.43 -12.61
N SER A 216 33.63 0.65 -11.89
CA SER A 216 32.60 1.53 -11.34
C SER A 216 31.71 2.13 -12.44
N LEU A 217 32.29 2.57 -13.56
CA LEU A 217 31.56 3.12 -14.68
C LEU A 217 30.74 2.03 -15.40
N VAL A 218 31.30 0.83 -15.55
CA VAL A 218 30.62 -0.33 -16.14
C VAL A 218 29.41 -0.70 -15.27
N VAL A 219 29.57 -0.79 -13.96
CA VAL A 219 28.50 -1.12 -13.01
C VAL A 219 27.39 -0.06 -13.05
N MET A 220 27.73 1.21 -12.84
CA MET A 220 26.72 2.27 -12.67
C MET A 220 26.04 2.69 -13.98
N ARG A 221 26.81 2.80 -15.07
CA ARG A 221 26.29 3.35 -16.33
C ARG A 221 25.78 2.28 -17.29
N HIS A 222 26.36 1.09 -17.26
CA HIS A 222 25.99 0.02 -18.20
C HIS A 222 25.12 -1.06 -17.56
N ALA A 223 25.44 -1.52 -16.36
CA ALA A 223 24.64 -2.54 -15.68
C ALA A 223 23.43 -1.94 -14.96
N PHE A 224 23.65 -1.07 -13.96
CA PHE A 224 22.59 -0.53 -13.13
C PHE A 224 21.51 0.24 -13.91
N LYS A 225 21.91 1.08 -14.86
CA LYS A 225 20.95 1.82 -15.69
C LYS A 225 19.96 0.90 -16.41
N ASN A 226 20.42 -0.26 -16.89
CA ASN A 226 19.55 -1.20 -17.59
C ASN A 226 18.71 -2.04 -16.60
N SER A 227 19.27 -2.40 -15.45
CA SER A 227 18.55 -3.10 -14.37
C SER A 227 17.47 -2.22 -13.72
N LEU A 228 17.59 -0.88 -13.79
CA LEU A 228 16.62 0.06 -13.23
C LEU A 228 15.19 -0.16 -13.75
N ILE A 229 15.02 -0.63 -14.96
CA ILE A 229 13.71 -0.89 -15.56
C ILE A 229 12.92 -1.89 -14.69
N GLU A 230 13.55 -3.01 -14.36
CA GLU A 230 12.94 -4.07 -13.55
C GLU A 230 12.80 -3.62 -12.10
N ILE A 231 13.83 -2.98 -11.55
CA ILE A 231 13.85 -2.50 -10.16
C ILE A 231 12.72 -1.49 -9.92
N VAL A 232 12.54 -0.50 -10.81
CA VAL A 232 11.47 0.51 -10.71
C VAL A 232 10.09 -0.13 -10.84
N THR A 233 9.94 -1.14 -11.70
CA THR A 233 8.68 -1.87 -11.83
C THR A 233 8.31 -2.58 -10.53
N VAL A 234 9.25 -3.31 -9.93
CA VAL A 234 9.03 -3.99 -8.65
C VAL A 234 8.78 -2.98 -7.54
N ALA A 235 9.55 -1.89 -7.49
CA ALA A 235 9.36 -0.81 -6.53
C ALA A 235 7.95 -0.20 -6.61
N GLY A 236 7.47 0.03 -7.83
CA GLY A 236 6.13 0.56 -8.06
C GLY A 236 5.02 -0.37 -7.54
N LEU A 237 5.14 -1.68 -7.80
CA LEU A 237 4.19 -2.67 -7.29
C LEU A 237 4.14 -2.71 -5.75
N GLN A 238 5.28 -2.46 -5.08
CA GLN A 238 5.35 -2.41 -3.62
C GLN A 238 4.61 -1.20 -3.02
N ILE A 239 4.48 -0.09 -3.74
CA ILE A 239 3.75 1.09 -3.26
C ILE A 239 2.27 0.77 -3.02
N GLY A 240 1.62 0.06 -3.95
CA GLY A 240 0.22 -0.35 -3.79
C GLY A 240 0.01 -1.25 -2.56
N GLY A 241 0.96 -2.17 -2.28
CA GLY A 241 0.93 -2.99 -1.07
C GLY A 241 1.15 -2.19 0.22
N LEU A 242 1.94 -1.10 0.18
CA LEU A 242 2.20 -0.25 1.36
C LEU A 242 0.97 0.50 1.84
N LEU A 243 0.21 1.09 0.94
CA LEU A 243 -0.95 1.91 1.31
C LEU A 243 -2.06 1.06 1.96
N SER A 244 -2.29 -0.15 1.44
CA SER A 244 -3.20 -1.11 2.07
C SER A 244 -2.55 -1.83 3.29
N GLY A 245 -1.23 -1.96 3.32
CA GLY A 245 -0.47 -2.62 4.40
C GLY A 245 -0.11 -1.74 5.59
N SER A 246 -0.43 -0.43 5.56
CA SER A 246 -0.13 0.51 6.65
C SER A 246 -0.91 0.23 7.95
N VAL A 247 -1.99 -0.57 7.88
CA VAL A 247 -2.90 -0.89 9.01
C VAL A 247 -2.14 -1.32 10.25
N MET A 248 -1.19 -2.24 10.13
CA MET A 248 -0.42 -2.76 11.27
C MET A 248 0.48 -1.69 11.89
N ALA A 249 1.23 -0.97 11.08
CA ALA A 249 2.12 0.09 11.58
C ALA A 249 1.31 1.24 12.20
N GLU A 250 0.23 1.68 11.56
CA GLU A 250 -0.65 2.72 12.09
C GLU A 250 -1.28 2.32 13.43
N THR A 251 -1.63 1.04 13.59
CA THR A 251 -2.20 0.53 14.83
C THR A 251 -1.15 0.45 15.94
N VAL A 252 0.02 -0.15 15.67
CA VAL A 252 1.11 -0.32 16.65
C VAL A 252 1.63 1.04 17.15
N PHE A 253 1.85 1.98 16.24
CA PHE A 253 2.37 3.31 16.56
C PHE A 253 1.29 4.36 16.86
N SER A 254 0.02 3.96 16.91
CA SER A 254 -1.12 4.85 17.16
C SER A 254 -1.21 6.04 16.21
N ILE A 255 -0.85 5.83 14.95
CA ILE A 255 -0.93 6.84 13.90
C ILE A 255 -2.39 6.99 13.44
N PRO A 256 -2.97 8.21 13.41
CA PRO A 256 -4.34 8.42 12.96
C PRO A 256 -4.42 8.41 11.43
N GLY A 257 -4.16 7.25 10.81
CA GLY A 257 -4.21 7.02 9.38
C GLY A 257 -5.48 6.28 8.94
N LEU A 258 -5.52 5.93 7.64
CA LEU A 258 -6.66 5.23 7.02
C LEU A 258 -6.77 3.79 7.47
N GLY A 259 -5.65 3.10 7.64
CA GLY A 259 -5.63 1.70 8.08
C GLY A 259 -6.16 1.55 9.50
N ARG A 260 -5.74 2.41 10.43
CA ARG A 260 -6.29 2.44 11.78
C ARG A 260 -7.77 2.81 11.77
N LEU A 261 -8.18 3.78 10.94
CA LEU A 261 -9.60 4.12 10.80
C LEU A 261 -10.42 2.90 10.35
N LEU A 262 -9.89 2.09 9.44
CA LEU A 262 -10.56 0.86 9.01
C LEU A 262 -10.79 -0.10 10.17
N VAL A 263 -9.75 -0.37 10.98
CA VAL A 263 -9.84 -1.27 12.15
C VAL A 263 -10.86 -0.73 13.17
N ASP A 264 -10.74 0.55 13.52
CA ASP A 264 -11.65 1.21 14.45
C ASP A 264 -13.12 1.14 13.95
N SER A 265 -13.32 1.38 12.65
CA SER A 265 -14.67 1.36 12.03
C SER A 265 -15.25 -0.05 11.96
N ILE A 266 -14.43 -1.08 11.74
CA ILE A 266 -14.88 -2.49 11.79
C ILE A 266 -15.33 -2.84 13.22
N GLN A 267 -14.53 -2.49 14.23
CA GLN A 267 -14.85 -2.77 15.63
C GLN A 267 -16.14 -2.06 16.08
N MET A 268 -16.35 -0.85 15.58
CA MET A 268 -17.54 -0.04 15.88
C MET A 268 -18.73 -0.33 14.94
N ARG A 269 -18.56 -1.23 13.99
CA ARG A 269 -19.56 -1.57 12.96
C ARG A 269 -20.04 -0.36 12.15
N ASP A 270 -19.13 0.61 11.89
CA ASP A 270 -19.40 1.78 11.06
C ASP A 270 -19.29 1.40 9.58
N TYR A 271 -20.32 0.73 9.08
CA TYR A 271 -20.34 0.11 7.76
C TYR A 271 -20.08 1.09 6.62
N LYS A 272 -20.59 2.34 6.72
CA LYS A 272 -20.40 3.34 5.65
C LYS A 272 -18.93 3.72 5.52
N VAL A 273 -18.24 3.92 6.63
CA VAL A 273 -16.80 4.21 6.65
C VAL A 273 -15.99 2.99 6.18
N VAL A 274 -16.35 1.78 6.63
CA VAL A 274 -15.69 0.54 6.19
C VAL A 274 -15.81 0.36 4.66
N GLN A 275 -17.02 0.51 4.10
CA GLN A 275 -17.23 0.41 2.65
C GLN A 275 -16.40 1.41 1.87
N ALA A 276 -16.44 2.67 2.29
CA ALA A 276 -15.69 3.72 1.62
C ALA A 276 -14.18 3.46 1.67
N LEU A 277 -13.64 3.01 2.80
CA LEU A 277 -12.21 2.69 2.95
C LEU A 277 -11.80 1.47 2.11
N LEU A 278 -12.60 0.40 2.11
CA LEU A 278 -12.29 -0.78 1.30
C LEU A 278 -12.30 -0.45 -0.20
N LEU A 279 -13.29 0.33 -0.64
CA LEU A 279 -13.34 0.77 -2.03
C LEU A 279 -12.19 1.74 -2.36
N PHE A 280 -11.83 2.63 -1.43
CA PHE A 280 -10.71 3.54 -1.57
C PHE A 280 -9.39 2.77 -1.75
N PHE A 281 -9.07 1.81 -0.87
CA PHE A 281 -7.86 1.00 -0.96
C PHE A 281 -7.81 0.17 -2.25
N ALA A 282 -8.95 -0.40 -2.67
CA ALA A 282 -9.01 -1.14 -3.92
C ALA A 282 -8.77 -0.24 -5.14
N THR A 283 -9.41 0.93 -5.17
CA THR A 283 -9.26 1.91 -6.26
C THR A 283 -7.84 2.43 -6.33
N GLU A 284 -7.26 2.77 -5.20
CA GLU A 284 -5.89 3.25 -5.08
C GLU A 284 -4.88 2.19 -5.55
N TYR A 285 -5.02 0.92 -5.12
CA TYR A 285 -4.19 -0.18 -5.57
C TYR A 285 -4.24 -0.34 -7.10
N ILE A 286 -5.44 -0.27 -7.69
CA ILE A 286 -5.63 -0.34 -9.13
C ILE A 286 -4.98 0.84 -9.85
N LEU A 287 -5.13 2.07 -9.33
CA LEU A 287 -4.53 3.26 -9.90
C LEU A 287 -3.00 3.21 -9.85
N ILE A 288 -2.42 2.75 -8.74
CA ILE A 288 -0.97 2.59 -8.64
C ILE A 288 -0.46 1.56 -9.64
N ASN A 289 -1.12 0.40 -9.75
CA ASN A 289 -0.75 -0.59 -10.75
C ASN A 289 -0.85 -0.03 -12.18
N LEU A 290 -1.88 0.74 -12.47
CA LEU A 290 -2.01 1.42 -13.77
C LEU A 290 -0.86 2.40 -14.01
N ILE A 291 -0.47 3.20 -13.01
CA ILE A 291 0.68 4.11 -13.09
C ILE A 291 1.97 3.32 -13.34
N VAL A 292 2.18 2.21 -12.66
CA VAL A 292 3.34 1.33 -12.84
C VAL A 292 3.37 0.73 -14.23
N ASP A 293 2.24 0.26 -14.75
CA ASP A 293 2.12 -0.25 -16.13
C ASP A 293 2.47 0.82 -17.16
N VAL A 294 2.03 2.06 -16.93
CA VAL A 294 2.37 3.21 -17.79
C VAL A 294 3.87 3.51 -17.75
N LEU A 295 4.43 3.58 -16.54
CA LEU A 295 5.86 3.81 -16.33
C LEU A 295 6.69 2.72 -17.02
N TYR A 296 6.29 1.45 -16.86
CA TYR A 296 6.93 0.32 -17.53
C TYR A 296 6.90 0.48 -19.05
N GLY A 297 5.75 0.83 -19.64
CA GLY A 297 5.62 1.06 -21.08
C GLY A 297 6.38 2.31 -21.59
N VAL A 298 6.65 3.30 -20.72
CA VAL A 298 7.50 4.46 -21.06
C VAL A 298 8.98 4.08 -21.03
N ILE A 299 9.40 3.33 -20.02
CA ILE A 299 10.81 2.99 -19.76
C ILE A 299 11.27 1.86 -20.71
N ASN A 300 10.39 0.90 -21.02
CA ASN A 300 10.68 -0.21 -21.93
C ASN A 300 9.92 -0.07 -23.27
N PRO A 301 10.56 0.51 -24.31
CA PRO A 301 9.89 0.71 -25.60
C PRO A 301 9.50 -0.59 -26.32
N ARG A 302 10.08 -1.73 -25.97
CA ARG A 302 9.79 -3.04 -26.61
C ARG A 302 8.36 -3.51 -26.35
N VAL A 303 7.78 -3.16 -25.21
CA VAL A 303 6.39 -3.53 -24.81
C VAL A 303 5.33 -2.75 -25.60
N ARG A 304 5.69 -1.74 -26.37
CA ARG A 304 4.75 -0.92 -27.16
C ARG A 304 4.19 -1.62 -28.40
N TYR A 305 4.75 -2.74 -28.80
CA TYR A 305 4.47 -3.41 -30.06
C TYR A 305 3.65 -4.70 -29.93
N GLU A 306 3.30 -5.11 -28.69
CA GLU A 306 2.35 -6.18 -28.40
C GLU A 306 1.00 -5.60 -27.92
#